data_0de7425d5435795989ba689ee02f95bb
#
_entry.id   0de7425d5435795989ba689ee02f95bb
#
_cell.length_a   1.000
_cell.length_b   1.000
_cell.length_c   1.000
_cell.angle_alpha   90.00
_cell.angle_beta   90.00
_cell.angle_gamma   90.00
#
_symmetry.space_group_name_H-M   'P 1'
#
loop_
_entity.id
_entity.type
_entity.pdbx_description
1 polymer ?
#
loop_
_entity_poly.entity_id
_entity_poly.type
_entity_poly.pdbx_seq_one_letter_code
_entity_poly.pdbx_strand_id
1 'polypeptide(L)'
;MNSTFIKPQFKRNLNPKIGLIALATDFMIERDFNKVTKGMNIDLFVNRIHCHFPLTSENLIKMSNTVTEVSKDILPNEKLNCIVYGCTSGTIVAGYDSIKKKIKLAKPDAEVTTPSTAAINALKKMNISKISIFTPYSKKLNDQVVDYFKKENFVVTSNSYFDISNDSDIAKIDQNYLYETLLKMDLGDAEALFLSC
;
A
#
# COMPACT_ATOMS: atom_id res chain seq x y z
N MET A 1 -19.40 -48.25 -10.06
CA MET A 1 -18.91 -47.23 -10.97
C MET A 1 -17.42 -47.46 -11.16
N ASN A 2 -16.94 -47.58 -12.41
CA ASN A 2 -15.52 -47.70 -12.70
C ASN A 2 -14.90 -46.30 -12.81
N SER A 3 -13.88 -45.97 -11.98
CA SER A 3 -13.12 -44.72 -12.09
C SER A 3 -11.85 -44.97 -12.92
N THR A 4 -11.58 -44.09 -13.88
CA THR A 4 -10.37 -44.17 -14.72
C THR A 4 -9.45 -43.00 -14.35
N PHE A 5 -8.19 -43.29 -14.04
CA PHE A 5 -7.16 -42.28 -13.79
C PHE A 5 -6.74 -41.63 -15.14
N ILE A 6 -6.79 -40.31 -15.21
CA ILE A 6 -6.29 -39.51 -16.33
C ILE A 6 -5.10 -38.69 -15.84
N LYS A 7 -3.94 -38.86 -16.50
CA LYS A 7 -2.73 -38.12 -16.15
C LYS A 7 -2.87 -36.64 -16.51
N PRO A 8 -2.73 -35.70 -15.53
CA PRO A 8 -2.84 -34.27 -15.80
C PRO A 8 -1.63 -33.74 -16.59
N GLN A 9 -1.87 -32.68 -17.37
CA GLN A 9 -0.83 -31.86 -17.97
C GLN A 9 -0.77 -30.52 -17.26
N PHE A 10 0.42 -30.08 -16.85
CA PHE A 10 0.62 -28.82 -16.14
C PHE A 10 1.13 -27.74 -17.09
N LYS A 11 0.61 -26.50 -16.92
CA LYS A 11 1.08 -25.31 -17.62
C LYS A 11 2.52 -24.99 -17.17
N ARG A 12 3.44 -24.75 -18.11
CA ARG A 12 4.86 -24.48 -17.83
C ARG A 12 5.18 -22.99 -17.62
N ASN A 13 4.52 -22.10 -18.36
CA ASN A 13 4.72 -20.65 -18.24
C ASN A 13 3.57 -20.04 -17.46
N LEU A 14 3.87 -19.56 -16.26
CA LEU A 14 2.94 -18.85 -15.39
C LEU A 14 3.30 -17.36 -15.40
N ASN A 15 2.28 -16.51 -15.28
CA ASN A 15 2.48 -15.08 -15.07
C ASN A 15 3.22 -14.82 -13.75
N PRO A 16 3.92 -13.69 -13.60
CA PRO A 16 4.41 -13.22 -12.31
C PRO A 16 3.26 -13.14 -11.29
N LYS A 17 3.50 -13.70 -10.09
CA LYS A 17 2.53 -13.77 -9.01
C LYS A 17 2.78 -12.61 -8.04
N ILE A 18 1.79 -11.75 -7.87
CA ILE A 18 1.84 -10.60 -6.96
C ILE A 18 0.89 -10.88 -5.78
N GLY A 19 1.42 -10.83 -4.57
CA GLY A 19 0.63 -10.84 -3.35
C GLY A 19 0.27 -9.42 -2.92
N LEU A 20 -0.98 -9.16 -2.58
CA LEU A 20 -1.44 -7.90 -2.00
C LEU A 20 -1.98 -8.15 -0.59
N ILE A 21 -1.39 -7.49 0.40
CA ILE A 21 -1.94 -7.42 1.75
C ILE A 21 -2.75 -6.12 1.83
N ALA A 22 -4.08 -6.24 1.69
CA ALA A 22 -5.03 -5.14 1.81
C ALA A 22 -5.53 -5.02 3.26
N LEU A 23 -5.91 -3.81 3.70
CA LEU A 23 -6.61 -3.66 4.97
C LEU A 23 -8.01 -4.29 4.87
N ALA A 24 -8.47 -4.92 5.96
CA ALA A 24 -9.80 -5.55 5.99
C ALA A 24 -10.94 -4.54 5.73
N THR A 25 -10.69 -3.27 6.03
CA THR A 25 -11.62 -2.14 5.86
C THR A 25 -11.54 -1.46 4.50
N ASP A 26 -10.46 -1.70 3.74
CA ASP A 26 -10.26 -1.10 2.43
C ASP A 26 -11.05 -1.86 1.35
N PHE A 27 -11.93 -1.17 0.64
CA PHE A 27 -12.69 -1.72 -0.48
C PHE A 27 -12.36 -1.02 -1.82
N MET A 28 -11.26 -0.26 -1.86
CA MET A 28 -10.83 0.49 -3.03
C MET A 28 -9.55 -0.07 -3.67
N ILE A 29 -8.57 -0.49 -2.85
CA ILE A 29 -7.24 -0.85 -3.33
C ILE A 29 -7.24 -1.97 -4.38
N GLU A 30 -8.05 -3.01 -4.20
CA GLU A 30 -8.15 -4.12 -5.17
C GLU A 30 -8.71 -3.65 -6.51
N ARG A 31 -9.75 -2.80 -6.47
CA ARG A 31 -10.36 -2.20 -7.66
C ARG A 31 -9.37 -1.33 -8.42
N ASP A 32 -8.64 -0.49 -7.70
CA ASP A 32 -7.70 0.43 -8.30
C ASP A 32 -6.44 -0.30 -8.79
N PHE A 33 -5.96 -1.30 -8.05
CA PHE A 33 -4.88 -2.17 -8.51
C PHE A 33 -5.24 -2.88 -9.83
N ASN A 34 -6.44 -3.46 -9.91
CA ASN A 34 -6.92 -4.11 -11.13
C ASN A 34 -7.05 -3.13 -12.32
N LYS A 35 -7.44 -1.88 -12.08
CA LYS A 35 -7.48 -0.85 -13.13
C LYS A 35 -6.09 -0.52 -13.67
N VAL A 36 -5.12 -0.30 -12.77
CA VAL A 36 -3.75 0.08 -13.13
C VAL A 36 -3.03 -1.06 -13.84
N THR A 37 -3.29 -2.30 -13.44
CA THR A 37 -2.62 -3.49 -14.01
C THR A 37 -3.38 -4.11 -15.18
N LYS A 38 -4.47 -3.48 -15.63
CA LYS A 38 -5.26 -3.96 -16.78
C LYS A 38 -4.39 -4.12 -18.02
N GLY A 39 -4.38 -5.32 -18.59
CA GLY A 39 -3.56 -5.66 -19.76
C GLY A 39 -2.12 -6.09 -19.44
N MET A 40 -1.70 -6.06 -18.18
CA MET A 40 -0.44 -6.68 -17.76
C MET A 40 -0.62 -8.18 -17.55
N ASN A 41 0.37 -8.95 -17.96
CA ASN A 41 0.39 -10.42 -17.74
C ASN A 41 0.89 -10.72 -16.34
N ILE A 42 0.08 -10.39 -15.31
CA ILE A 42 0.35 -10.69 -13.89
C ILE A 42 -0.86 -11.38 -13.27
N ASP A 43 -0.62 -12.17 -12.23
CA ASP A 43 -1.66 -12.78 -11.42
C ASP A 43 -1.63 -12.16 -10.02
N LEU A 44 -2.76 -11.56 -9.60
CA LEU A 44 -2.92 -10.90 -8.30
C LEU A 44 -3.60 -11.85 -7.30
N PHE A 45 -3.00 -11.99 -6.12
CA PHE A 45 -3.52 -12.77 -4.99
C PHE A 45 -3.63 -11.88 -3.77
N VAL A 46 -4.83 -11.77 -3.20
CA VAL A 46 -5.12 -10.82 -2.12
C VAL A 46 -5.40 -11.58 -0.83
N ASN A 47 -4.79 -11.12 0.26
CA ASN A 47 -5.23 -11.45 1.61
C ASN A 47 -5.43 -10.16 2.41
N ARG A 48 -6.26 -10.22 3.45
CA ARG A 48 -6.65 -9.04 4.22
C ARG A 48 -6.07 -9.07 5.62
N ILE A 49 -5.53 -7.93 6.05
CA ILE A 49 -5.02 -7.73 7.39
C ILE A 49 -6.03 -6.97 8.24
N HIS A 50 -6.28 -7.45 9.47
CA HIS A 50 -7.21 -6.80 10.39
C HIS A 50 -6.73 -5.39 10.75
N CYS A 51 -7.60 -4.39 10.55
CA CYS A 51 -7.35 -2.99 10.88
C CYS A 51 -8.03 -2.65 12.21
N HIS A 52 -7.24 -2.11 13.16
CA HIS A 52 -7.75 -1.67 14.46
C HIS A 52 -8.19 -0.21 14.42
N PHE A 53 -9.24 0.13 15.17
CA PHE A 53 -9.79 1.49 15.25
C PHE A 53 -9.51 2.13 16.62
N PRO A 54 -9.36 3.45 16.67
CA PRO A 54 -9.15 4.39 15.54
C PRO A 54 -7.77 4.23 14.90
N LEU A 55 -7.51 4.92 13.77
CA LEU A 55 -6.21 4.93 13.11
C LEU A 55 -5.19 5.71 13.98
N THR A 56 -4.51 4.98 14.87
CA THR A 56 -3.43 5.51 15.72
C THR A 56 -2.12 4.78 15.45
N SER A 57 -1.02 5.40 15.87
CA SER A 57 0.30 4.75 15.74
C SER A 57 0.34 3.40 16.46
N GLU A 58 -0.24 3.29 17.66
CA GLU A 58 -0.31 2.05 18.44
C GLU A 58 -1.08 0.96 17.68
N ASN A 59 -2.25 1.30 17.11
CA ASN A 59 -3.08 0.38 16.35
C ASN A 59 -2.43 -0.05 15.04
N LEU A 60 -1.70 0.85 14.35
CA LEU A 60 -0.94 0.53 13.15
C LEU A 60 0.26 -0.39 13.45
N ILE A 61 0.96 -0.18 14.57
CA ILE A 61 2.00 -1.11 15.05
C ILE A 61 1.39 -2.47 15.38
N LYS A 62 0.27 -2.51 16.12
CA LYS A 62 -0.43 -3.74 16.47
C LYS A 62 -0.84 -4.52 15.22
N MET A 63 -1.41 -3.85 14.22
CA MET A 63 -1.73 -4.43 12.92
C MET A 63 -0.48 -5.04 12.26
N SER A 64 0.64 -4.31 12.27
CA SER A 64 1.88 -4.78 11.65
C SER A 64 2.42 -6.10 12.24
N ASN A 65 2.04 -6.47 13.46
CA ASN A 65 2.51 -7.69 14.10
C ASN A 65 1.90 -8.96 13.48
N THR A 66 0.81 -8.85 12.76
CA THR A 66 0.14 -9.97 12.08
C THR A 66 0.56 -10.14 10.61
N VAL A 67 1.43 -9.28 10.09
CA VAL A 67 1.88 -9.28 8.68
C VAL A 67 2.46 -10.63 8.27
N THR A 68 3.25 -11.29 9.12
CA THR A 68 3.84 -12.60 8.81
C THR A 68 2.77 -13.66 8.57
N GLU A 69 1.76 -13.74 9.44
CA GLU A 69 0.69 -14.73 9.32
C GLU A 69 -0.16 -14.47 8.07
N VAL A 70 -0.53 -13.21 7.84
CA VAL A 70 -1.28 -12.83 6.64
C VAL A 70 -0.51 -13.15 5.37
N SER A 71 0.83 -12.98 5.38
CA SER A 71 1.69 -13.30 4.23
C SER A 71 1.78 -14.80 3.96
N LYS A 72 1.74 -15.66 4.99
CA LYS A 72 1.76 -17.13 4.83
C LYS A 72 0.58 -17.63 4.03
N ASP A 73 -0.60 -17.04 4.24
CA ASP A 73 -1.86 -17.46 3.64
C ASP A 73 -2.05 -16.96 2.19
N ILE A 74 -1.16 -16.12 1.69
CA ILE A 74 -1.14 -15.77 0.26
C ILE A 74 -0.45 -16.91 -0.50
N LEU A 75 -1.22 -17.73 -1.20
CA LEU A 75 -0.74 -18.91 -1.92
C LEU A 75 0.25 -19.76 -1.08
N PRO A 76 -0.22 -20.48 -0.08
CA PRO A 76 0.63 -21.36 0.73
C PRO A 76 1.46 -22.31 -0.15
N ASN A 77 2.74 -22.47 0.19
CA ASN A 77 3.71 -23.31 -0.52
C ASN A 77 4.08 -22.87 -1.95
N GLU A 78 3.56 -21.73 -2.43
CA GLU A 78 3.91 -21.16 -3.73
C GLU A 78 4.85 -19.96 -3.57
N LYS A 79 5.74 -19.79 -4.56
CA LYS A 79 6.59 -18.60 -4.67
C LYS A 79 5.79 -17.42 -5.20
N LEU A 80 5.99 -16.25 -4.59
CA LEU A 80 5.49 -14.97 -5.09
C LEU A 80 6.67 -14.14 -5.62
N ASN A 81 6.48 -13.42 -6.71
CA ASN A 81 7.48 -12.51 -7.24
C ASN A 81 7.58 -11.25 -6.39
N CYS A 82 6.44 -10.73 -5.92
CA CYS A 82 6.38 -9.53 -5.09
C CYS A 82 5.23 -9.63 -4.10
N ILE A 83 5.39 -9.01 -2.93
CA ILE A 83 4.29 -8.71 -1.99
C ILE A 83 4.19 -7.20 -1.81
N VAL A 84 3.00 -6.70 -2.01
CA VAL A 84 2.60 -5.31 -1.74
C VAL A 84 1.93 -5.27 -0.37
N TYR A 85 2.49 -4.53 0.58
CA TYR A 85 1.79 -4.20 1.83
C TYR A 85 1.03 -2.88 1.60
N GLY A 86 -0.28 -2.96 1.39
CA GLY A 86 -1.14 -1.88 0.90
C GLY A 86 -1.52 -0.84 1.97
N CYS A 87 -0.58 -0.46 2.86
CA CYS A 87 -0.86 0.54 3.91
C CYS A 87 0.25 1.59 4.00
N THR A 88 -0.05 2.82 3.61
CA THR A 88 0.89 3.95 3.66
C THR A 88 1.25 4.31 5.09
N SER A 89 0.25 4.67 5.90
CA SER A 89 0.45 5.06 7.30
C SER A 89 1.05 3.92 8.14
N GLY A 90 0.60 2.68 7.92
CA GLY A 90 1.17 1.50 8.58
C GLY A 90 2.65 1.28 8.27
N THR A 91 3.06 1.52 7.03
CA THR A 91 4.48 1.45 6.64
C THR A 91 5.31 2.53 7.33
N ILE A 92 4.81 3.77 7.35
CA ILE A 92 5.52 4.91 7.93
C ILE A 92 5.70 4.73 9.44
N VAL A 93 4.64 4.28 10.13
CA VAL A 93 4.65 4.13 11.60
C VAL A 93 5.44 2.91 12.05
N ALA A 94 5.26 1.74 11.41
CA ALA A 94 5.95 0.51 11.78
C ALA A 94 7.39 0.40 11.22
N GLY A 95 7.71 1.21 10.22
CA GLY A 95 8.97 1.18 9.48
C GLY A 95 9.00 0.11 8.38
N TYR A 96 9.44 0.52 7.18
CA TYR A 96 9.53 -0.38 6.02
C TYR A 96 10.36 -1.64 6.30
N ASP A 97 11.53 -1.52 6.91
CA ASP A 97 12.40 -2.66 7.19
C ASP A 97 11.75 -3.68 8.12
N SER A 98 10.98 -3.22 9.11
CA SER A 98 10.19 -4.08 10.00
C SER A 98 9.13 -4.85 9.21
N ILE A 99 8.37 -4.18 8.34
CA ILE A 99 7.36 -4.81 7.47
C ILE A 99 8.02 -5.82 6.53
N LYS A 100 9.10 -5.40 5.84
CA LYS A 100 9.86 -6.26 4.94
C LYS A 100 10.37 -7.53 5.63
N LYS A 101 10.97 -7.38 6.82
CA LYS A 101 11.45 -8.52 7.62
C LYS A 101 10.33 -9.50 7.94
N LYS A 102 9.16 -9.02 8.36
CA LYS A 102 7.99 -9.85 8.68
C LYS A 102 7.46 -10.59 7.45
N ILE A 103 7.38 -9.95 6.29
CA ILE A 103 6.98 -10.59 5.03
C ILE A 103 8.00 -11.66 4.62
N LYS A 104 9.30 -11.36 4.69
CA LYS A 104 10.37 -12.28 4.33
C LYS A 104 10.42 -13.53 5.21
N LEU A 105 9.93 -13.49 6.45
CA LEU A 105 9.79 -14.69 7.29
C LEU A 105 8.78 -15.70 6.70
N ALA A 106 7.76 -15.22 5.99
CA ALA A 106 6.76 -16.07 5.36
C ALA A 106 7.07 -16.39 3.89
N LYS A 107 7.60 -15.42 3.16
CA LYS A 107 7.88 -15.49 1.71
C LYS A 107 9.30 -14.95 1.43
N PRO A 108 10.35 -15.72 1.72
CA PRO A 108 11.74 -15.25 1.68
C PRO A 108 12.19 -14.74 0.31
N ASP A 109 11.70 -15.33 -0.77
CA ASP A 109 12.09 -15.01 -2.14
C ASP A 109 11.35 -13.81 -2.72
N ALA A 110 10.19 -13.40 -2.13
CA ALA A 110 9.36 -12.34 -2.70
C ALA A 110 10.00 -10.95 -2.53
N GLU A 111 10.00 -10.13 -3.57
CA GLU A 111 10.27 -8.70 -3.40
C GLU A 111 9.16 -8.06 -2.56
N VAL A 112 9.49 -6.98 -1.84
CA VAL A 112 8.53 -6.29 -0.97
C VAL A 112 8.44 -4.82 -1.35
N THR A 113 7.23 -4.34 -1.53
CA THR A 113 6.96 -2.92 -1.78
C THR A 113 5.78 -2.43 -0.95
N THR A 114 5.72 -1.12 -0.75
CA THR A 114 4.63 -0.43 -0.05
C THR A 114 4.32 0.89 -0.77
N PRO A 115 3.14 1.50 -0.59
CA PRO A 115 2.81 2.76 -1.25
C PRO A 115 3.83 3.87 -0.98
N SER A 116 4.28 4.01 0.27
CA SER A 116 5.26 5.06 0.64
C SER A 116 6.63 4.83 0.02
N THR A 117 7.16 3.59 0.03
CA THR A 117 8.46 3.30 -0.59
C THR A 117 8.39 3.39 -2.12
N ALA A 118 7.28 2.98 -2.72
CA ALA A 118 7.06 3.12 -4.16
C ALA A 118 7.01 4.59 -4.59
N ALA A 119 6.32 5.44 -3.81
CA ALA A 119 6.26 6.88 -4.05
C ALA A 119 7.66 7.52 -4.00
N ILE A 120 8.44 7.23 -2.95
CA ILE A 120 9.83 7.73 -2.82
C ILE A 120 10.68 7.32 -4.03
N ASN A 121 10.62 6.03 -4.41
CA ASN A 121 11.38 5.54 -5.54
C ASN A 121 10.97 6.22 -6.87
N ALA A 122 9.66 6.43 -7.07
CA ALA A 122 9.15 7.12 -8.25
C ALA A 122 9.61 8.59 -8.29
N LEU A 123 9.48 9.32 -7.18
CA LEU A 123 9.90 10.72 -7.07
C LEU A 123 11.41 10.87 -7.32
N LYS A 124 12.24 10.02 -6.69
CA LYS A 124 13.69 10.01 -6.90
C LYS A 124 14.06 9.71 -8.36
N LYS A 125 13.36 8.75 -9.01
CA LYS A 125 13.58 8.41 -10.43
C LYS A 125 13.21 9.55 -11.38
N MET A 126 12.23 10.38 -11.00
CA MET A 126 11.82 11.57 -11.76
C MET A 126 12.65 12.81 -11.42
N ASN A 127 13.67 12.71 -10.55
CA ASN A 127 14.50 13.81 -10.04
C ASN A 127 13.67 14.91 -9.33
N ILE A 128 12.55 14.55 -8.71
CA ILE A 128 11.70 15.46 -7.93
C ILE A 128 12.29 15.59 -6.53
N SER A 129 12.41 16.81 -6.05
CA SER A 129 12.92 17.14 -4.72
C SER A 129 11.93 17.93 -3.86
N LYS A 130 11.00 18.65 -4.48
CA LYS A 130 10.00 19.47 -3.81
C LYS A 130 8.62 18.88 -4.01
N ILE A 131 7.93 18.59 -2.92
CA ILE A 131 6.60 17.97 -2.97
C ILE A 131 5.60 18.72 -2.09
N SER A 132 4.35 18.69 -2.50
CA SER A 132 3.22 18.96 -1.63
C SER A 132 2.60 17.63 -1.18
N ILE A 133 2.00 17.59 -0.01
CA ILE A 133 1.41 16.39 0.56
C ILE A 133 -0.07 16.63 0.86
N PHE A 134 -0.90 15.66 0.48
CA PHE A 134 -2.28 15.59 0.89
C PHE A 134 -2.59 14.22 1.50
N THR A 135 -3.19 14.20 2.68
CA THR A 135 -3.59 12.95 3.35
C THR A 135 -5.02 13.02 3.86
N PRO A 136 -5.72 11.89 3.98
CA PRO A 136 -7.02 11.85 4.64
C PRO A 136 -6.92 11.79 6.17
N TYR A 137 -5.74 11.55 6.72
CA TYR A 137 -5.50 11.16 8.12
C TYR A 137 -5.72 12.29 9.12
N SER A 138 -5.75 11.92 10.42
CA SER A 138 -5.67 12.88 11.51
C SER A 138 -4.39 13.72 11.43
N LYS A 139 -4.42 14.93 12.01
CA LYS A 139 -3.26 15.82 12.04
C LYS A 139 -1.98 15.10 12.50
N LYS A 140 -2.06 14.29 13.56
CA LYS A 140 -0.92 13.56 14.11
C LYS A 140 -0.30 12.60 13.10
N LEU A 141 -1.11 11.83 12.38
CA LEU A 141 -0.63 10.92 11.33
C LEU A 141 -0.14 11.67 10.10
N ASN A 142 -0.81 12.77 9.72
CA ASN A 142 -0.35 13.63 8.64
C ASN A 142 1.05 14.18 8.92
N ASP A 143 1.29 14.69 10.12
CA ASP A 143 2.61 15.18 10.52
C ASP A 143 3.68 14.08 10.42
N GLN A 144 3.37 12.83 10.77
CA GLN A 144 4.28 11.70 10.60
C GLN A 144 4.59 11.37 9.12
N VAL A 145 3.61 11.54 8.23
CA VAL A 145 3.82 11.41 6.78
C VAL A 145 4.76 12.51 6.28
N VAL A 146 4.54 13.75 6.68
CA VAL A 146 5.41 14.89 6.34
C VAL A 146 6.84 14.64 6.82
N ASP A 147 7.01 14.22 8.08
CA ASP A 147 8.33 13.94 8.66
C ASP A 147 9.04 12.77 7.95
N TYR A 148 8.28 11.77 7.51
CA TYR A 148 8.81 10.65 6.75
C TYR A 148 9.44 11.11 5.42
N PHE A 149 8.73 11.94 4.64
CA PHE A 149 9.27 12.48 3.39
C PHE A 149 10.46 13.42 3.62
N LYS A 150 10.42 14.25 4.67
CA LYS A 150 11.57 15.09 5.06
C LYS A 150 12.81 14.26 5.40
N LYS A 151 12.68 13.14 6.12
CA LYS A 151 13.78 12.21 6.42
C LYS A 151 14.35 11.56 5.16
N GLU A 152 13.55 11.41 4.12
CA GLU A 152 13.97 10.93 2.81
C GLU A 152 14.56 12.01 1.89
N ASN A 153 14.83 13.20 2.46
CA ASN A 153 15.45 14.37 1.82
C ASN A 153 14.53 15.09 0.80
N PHE A 154 13.21 15.01 0.96
CA PHE A 154 12.28 15.84 0.20
C PHE A 154 12.00 17.15 0.93
N VAL A 155 11.89 18.24 0.18
CA VAL A 155 11.36 19.51 0.67
C VAL A 155 9.84 19.47 0.56
N VAL A 156 9.15 19.52 1.70
CA VAL A 156 7.69 19.60 1.73
C VAL A 156 7.28 21.07 1.72
N THR A 157 6.75 21.54 0.60
CA THR A 157 6.41 22.96 0.37
C THR A 157 5.06 23.35 0.97
N SER A 158 4.10 22.42 0.94
CA SER A 158 2.82 22.56 1.62
C SER A 158 2.25 21.20 2.01
N ASN A 159 1.30 21.18 2.93
CA ASN A 159 0.55 19.97 3.25
C ASN A 159 -0.86 20.30 3.71
N SER A 160 -1.81 19.40 3.39
CA SER A 160 -3.21 19.48 3.80
C SER A 160 -3.74 18.11 4.17
N TYR A 161 -4.79 18.04 4.97
CA TYR A 161 -5.37 16.79 5.43
C TYR A 161 -6.86 16.93 5.74
N PHE A 162 -7.60 15.80 5.75
CA PHE A 162 -9.04 15.75 6.04
C PHE A 162 -9.40 15.49 7.50
N ASP A 163 -8.45 15.09 8.34
CA ASP A 163 -8.65 14.75 9.76
C ASP A 163 -9.60 13.55 10.01
N ILE A 164 -9.51 12.53 9.17
CA ILE A 164 -10.31 11.31 9.30
C ILE A 164 -9.56 10.28 10.16
N SER A 165 -10.25 9.75 11.16
CA SER A 165 -9.72 8.75 12.09
C SER A 165 -10.20 7.31 11.83
N ASN A 166 -11.20 7.13 10.96
CA ASN A 166 -11.78 5.83 10.61
C ASN A 166 -11.42 5.46 9.16
N ASP A 167 -10.68 4.37 8.97
CA ASP A 167 -10.21 3.92 7.66
C ASP A 167 -11.33 3.71 6.63
N SER A 168 -12.46 3.10 7.06
CA SER A 168 -13.60 2.90 6.15
C SER A 168 -14.24 4.19 5.65
N ASP A 169 -14.07 5.31 6.35
CA ASP A 169 -14.61 6.60 5.90
C ASP A 169 -13.71 7.24 4.85
N ILE A 170 -12.41 6.94 4.87
CA ILE A 170 -11.47 7.35 3.81
C ILE A 170 -11.93 6.82 2.45
N ALA A 171 -12.32 5.55 2.38
CA ALA A 171 -12.79 4.93 1.14
C ALA A 171 -14.14 5.49 0.62
N LYS A 172 -14.86 6.27 1.44
CA LYS A 172 -16.14 6.91 1.08
C LYS A 172 -15.99 8.35 0.58
N ILE A 173 -14.78 8.90 0.58
CA ILE A 173 -14.54 10.26 0.09
C ILE A 173 -15.03 10.35 -1.36
N ASP A 174 -15.88 11.35 -1.63
CA ASP A 174 -16.34 11.63 -2.98
C ASP A 174 -15.17 12.06 -3.87
N GLN A 175 -15.00 11.35 -4.99
CA GLN A 175 -13.85 11.54 -5.89
C GLN A 175 -13.88 12.92 -6.58
N ASN A 176 -15.05 13.45 -6.93
CA ASN A 176 -15.16 14.76 -7.57
C ASN A 176 -14.84 15.86 -6.56
N TYR A 177 -15.35 15.74 -5.33
CA TYR A 177 -15.01 16.66 -4.25
C TYR A 177 -13.52 16.66 -3.94
N LEU A 178 -12.88 15.47 -3.88
CA LEU A 178 -11.44 15.35 -3.69
C LEU A 178 -10.68 16.06 -4.83
N TYR A 179 -11.06 15.81 -6.08
CA TYR A 179 -10.45 16.41 -7.25
C TYR A 179 -10.56 17.95 -7.22
N GLU A 180 -11.75 18.49 -6.95
CA GLU A 180 -11.96 19.94 -6.82
C GLU A 180 -11.15 20.54 -5.64
N THR A 181 -11.02 19.82 -4.54
CA THR A 181 -10.24 20.24 -3.38
C THR A 181 -8.76 20.36 -3.75
N LEU A 182 -8.22 19.35 -4.44
CA LEU A 182 -6.83 19.33 -4.86
C LEU A 182 -6.51 20.43 -5.88
N LEU A 183 -7.45 20.77 -6.79
CA LEU A 183 -7.28 21.88 -7.75
C LEU A 183 -7.21 23.25 -7.08
N LYS A 184 -7.81 23.41 -5.91
CA LYS A 184 -7.82 24.67 -5.14
C LYS A 184 -6.70 24.76 -4.10
N MET A 185 -5.96 23.66 -3.92
CA MET A 185 -4.91 23.59 -2.92
C MET A 185 -3.71 24.45 -3.34
N ASP A 186 -3.18 25.22 -2.40
CA ASP A 186 -1.90 25.88 -2.59
C ASP A 186 -0.77 24.81 -2.49
N LEU A 187 -0.09 24.58 -3.58
CA LEU A 187 1.01 23.63 -3.67
C LEU A 187 2.38 24.28 -3.39
N GLY A 188 2.42 25.61 -3.26
CA GLY A 188 3.69 26.34 -3.22
C GLY A 188 4.50 26.15 -4.51
N ASP A 189 5.81 25.90 -4.39
CA ASP A 189 6.70 25.60 -5.52
C ASP A 189 6.96 24.08 -5.67
N ALA A 190 5.99 23.24 -5.30
CA ALA A 190 6.08 21.79 -5.44
C ALA A 190 6.15 21.35 -6.90
N GLU A 191 7.02 20.37 -7.16
CA GLU A 191 7.17 19.70 -8.47
C GLU A 191 6.20 18.53 -8.62
N ALA A 192 5.69 18.00 -7.49
CA ALA A 192 4.71 16.93 -7.45
C ALA A 192 3.82 17.01 -6.19
N LEU A 193 2.63 16.45 -6.30
CA LEU A 193 1.72 16.22 -5.18
C LEU A 193 1.74 14.74 -4.80
N PHE A 194 2.10 14.43 -3.54
CA PHE A 194 1.87 13.12 -2.96
C PHE A 194 0.47 13.07 -2.36
N LEU A 195 -0.40 12.28 -2.97
CA LEU A 195 -1.75 11.99 -2.48
C LEU A 195 -1.76 10.61 -1.82
N SER A 196 -2.09 10.56 -0.53
CA SER A 196 -2.15 9.31 0.24
C SER A 196 -3.57 8.76 0.32
N CYS A 197 -3.71 7.48 0.18
CA CYS A 197 -4.97 6.70 0.20
C CYS A 197 -5.95 7.08 -0.90
#